data_5663ab8339d53cf78e443587ff0bfeb3
#
_entry.id   5663ab8339d53cf78e443587ff0bfeb3
#
_cell.length_a   1.000
_cell.length_b   1.000
_cell.length_c   1.000
_cell.angle_alpha   90.00
_cell.angle_beta   90.00
_cell.angle_gamma   90.00
#
_symmetry.space_group_name_H-M   'P 1'
#
loop_
_entity.id
_entity.type
_entity.pdbx_description
1 polymer ?
#
loop_
_entity_poly.entity_id
_entity_poly.type
_entity_poly.pdbx_seq_one_letter_code
_entity_poly.pdbx_strand_id
1 'polypeptide(L)'
;MATKIVIDAGHNGLSDPGAVYNGRRESDDTLRLAMAVGEILSRSGYDVDYTRTGNINQSVIQKAQLANDTDADLFISIHRNMSEVPGSYHGVQSLVYDLNGPKLTMAEAINKNLEGVGFRNINVEARPNLAVLRRTKMPAILVEVGFIDNAEDNKLFDTRLDEIAQAIADGIMDTLTSIENEASDGQPAAEKPVDRPLYRVQVGAFYNLQNAIDLEQELKRMGYNTWIVTA
;
A
#
# COMPACT_ATOMS: atom_id res chain seq x y z
N MET A 1 13.42 17.51 -0.58
CA MET A 1 14.08 16.41 0.17
C MET A 1 13.63 15.13 -0.52
N ALA A 2 14.42 14.06 -0.49
CA ALA A 2 13.97 12.78 -1.05
C ALA A 2 12.80 12.23 -0.23
N THR A 3 11.81 11.63 -0.89
CA THR A 3 10.68 10.97 -0.22
C THR A 3 11.20 9.82 0.63
N LYS A 4 10.83 9.81 1.91
CA LYS A 4 11.27 8.81 2.88
C LYS A 4 10.25 7.67 2.99
N ILE A 5 10.72 6.43 2.80
CA ILE A 5 9.89 5.22 2.81
C ILE A 5 10.41 4.29 3.90
N VAL A 6 9.52 3.86 4.80
CA VAL A 6 9.83 2.76 5.73
C VAL A 6 9.30 1.45 5.17
N ILE A 7 10.21 0.51 4.95
CA ILE A 7 9.88 -0.86 4.56
C ILE A 7 9.86 -1.74 5.81
N ASP A 8 8.72 -2.33 6.08
CA ASP A 8 8.52 -3.26 7.18
C ASP A 8 8.57 -4.70 6.70
N ALA A 9 9.57 -5.44 7.15
CA ALA A 9 9.56 -6.90 7.03
C ALA A 9 8.64 -7.48 8.11
N GLY A 10 7.51 -8.06 7.71
CA GLY A 10 6.52 -8.65 8.62
C GLY A 10 7.15 -9.62 9.62
N HIS A 11 6.54 -9.71 10.82
CA HIS A 11 7.03 -10.55 11.92
C HIS A 11 8.42 -10.15 12.44
N ASN A 12 9.05 -10.95 13.30
CA ASN A 12 10.35 -10.58 13.87
C ASN A 12 11.45 -11.66 13.76
N GLY A 13 11.06 -12.88 13.38
CA GLY A 13 12.00 -13.98 13.15
C GLY A 13 12.51 -14.68 14.42
N LEU A 14 12.32 -14.09 15.60
CA LEU A 14 12.71 -14.70 16.88
C LEU A 14 11.52 -15.32 17.60
N SER A 15 10.68 -14.48 18.21
CA SER A 15 9.49 -14.89 18.97
C SER A 15 8.22 -14.97 18.13
N ASP A 16 8.22 -14.36 16.94
CA ASP A 16 7.12 -14.33 15.99
C ASP A 16 7.63 -14.71 14.58
N PRO A 17 7.53 -15.98 14.20
CA PRO A 17 7.92 -16.46 12.88
C PRO A 17 6.89 -16.10 11.79
N GLY A 18 5.70 -15.58 12.16
CA GLY A 18 4.56 -15.48 11.26
C GLY A 18 3.97 -16.85 10.93
N ALA A 19 3.33 -16.95 9.78
CA ALA A 19 2.85 -18.22 9.27
C ALA A 19 4.02 -19.20 9.04
N VAL A 20 3.78 -20.47 9.38
CA VAL A 20 4.77 -21.55 9.21
C VAL A 20 4.13 -22.72 8.49
N TYR A 21 4.68 -23.10 7.36
CA TYR A 21 4.20 -24.24 6.60
C TYR A 21 5.37 -25.07 6.04
N ASN A 22 5.40 -26.36 6.33
CA ASN A 22 6.46 -27.31 5.90
C ASN A 22 7.89 -26.81 6.21
N GLY A 23 8.08 -26.15 7.36
CA GLY A 23 9.37 -25.61 7.78
C GLY A 23 9.72 -24.24 7.17
N ARG A 24 8.95 -23.73 6.20
CA ARG A 24 9.06 -22.37 5.68
C ARG A 24 8.44 -21.39 6.67
N ARG A 25 9.12 -20.29 6.95
CA ARG A 25 8.69 -19.25 7.89
C ARG A 25 8.43 -17.95 7.14
N GLU A 26 7.29 -17.34 7.38
CA GLU A 26 6.93 -16.06 6.79
C GLU A 26 7.97 -14.97 7.09
N SER A 27 8.46 -14.92 8.32
CA SER A 27 9.47 -13.93 8.74
C SER A 27 10.76 -13.96 7.92
N ASP A 28 11.14 -15.11 7.38
CA ASP A 28 12.35 -15.26 6.57
C ASP A 28 12.08 -14.77 5.13
N ASP A 29 10.93 -15.09 4.59
CA ASP A 29 10.47 -14.62 3.27
C ASP A 29 10.29 -13.11 3.25
N THR A 30 9.61 -12.57 4.26
CA THR A 30 9.32 -11.13 4.34
C THR A 30 10.60 -10.30 4.49
N LEU A 31 11.58 -10.79 5.27
CA LEU A 31 12.88 -10.12 5.38
C LEU A 31 13.61 -10.07 4.05
N ARG A 32 13.67 -11.21 3.35
CA ARG A 32 14.35 -11.31 2.05
C ARG A 32 13.73 -10.39 1.02
N LEU A 33 12.40 -10.36 0.93
CA LEU A 33 11.69 -9.52 -0.04
C LEU A 33 11.75 -8.03 0.34
N ALA A 34 11.58 -7.68 1.62
CA ALA A 34 11.66 -6.31 2.09
C ALA A 34 13.02 -5.68 1.78
N MET A 35 14.12 -6.42 1.98
CA MET A 35 15.46 -5.97 1.64
C MET A 35 15.61 -5.72 0.13
N ALA A 36 15.10 -6.62 -0.71
CA ALA A 36 15.14 -6.48 -2.16
C ALA A 36 14.34 -5.26 -2.66
N VAL A 37 13.13 -5.06 -2.16
CA VAL A 37 12.29 -3.90 -2.48
C VAL A 37 12.98 -2.60 -2.08
N GLY A 38 13.49 -2.53 -0.86
CA GLY A 38 14.14 -1.32 -0.36
C GLY A 38 15.44 -1.00 -1.09
N GLU A 39 16.20 -2.02 -1.55
CA GLU A 39 17.38 -1.79 -2.37
C GLU A 39 17.04 -1.16 -3.72
N ILE A 40 15.96 -1.59 -4.38
CA ILE A 40 15.48 -1.00 -5.64
C ILE A 40 15.07 0.46 -5.41
N LEU A 41 14.28 0.73 -4.37
CA LEU A 41 13.83 2.09 -4.04
C LEU A 41 15.01 3.01 -3.70
N SER A 42 15.99 2.53 -2.93
CA SER A 42 17.20 3.30 -2.61
C SER A 42 18.04 3.65 -3.86
N ARG A 43 18.20 2.70 -4.78
CA ARG A 43 18.87 2.94 -6.06
C ARG A 43 18.11 3.92 -6.95
N SER A 44 16.79 4.02 -6.77
CA SER A 44 15.92 4.96 -7.48
C SER A 44 15.86 6.36 -6.83
N GLY A 45 16.64 6.58 -5.75
CA GLY A 45 16.81 7.90 -5.13
C GLY A 45 15.88 8.18 -3.95
N TYR A 46 15.13 7.19 -3.46
CA TYR A 46 14.32 7.31 -2.25
C TYR A 46 15.18 7.13 -0.98
N ASP A 47 14.80 7.81 0.10
CA ASP A 47 15.37 7.60 1.44
C ASP A 47 14.66 6.41 2.09
N VAL A 48 15.35 5.29 2.30
CA VAL A 48 14.73 4.03 2.73
C VAL A 48 15.24 3.62 4.10
N ASP A 49 14.32 3.51 5.05
CA ASP A 49 14.54 2.90 6.36
C ASP A 49 13.83 1.54 6.45
N TYR A 50 14.31 0.68 7.33
CA TYR A 50 13.72 -0.64 7.57
C TYR A 50 13.31 -0.79 9.03
N THR A 51 12.18 -1.45 9.27
CA THR A 51 11.81 -1.82 10.66
C THR A 51 12.77 -2.85 11.24
N ARG A 52 13.30 -3.72 10.39
CA ARG A 52 14.35 -4.69 10.71
C ARG A 52 15.14 -5.08 9.47
N THR A 53 16.43 -5.38 9.68
CA THR A 53 17.35 -5.95 8.69
C THR A 53 17.88 -7.32 9.10
N GLY A 54 17.32 -7.89 10.13
CA GLY A 54 17.64 -9.19 10.69
C GLY A 54 16.52 -9.70 11.60
N ASN A 55 16.80 -10.78 12.33
CA ASN A 55 15.86 -11.29 13.34
C ASN A 55 16.07 -10.53 14.64
N ILE A 56 15.06 -9.75 15.02
CA ILE A 56 15.04 -8.94 16.25
C ILE A 56 13.71 -9.10 16.98
N ASN A 57 13.72 -8.94 18.31
CA ASN A 57 12.47 -8.97 19.08
C ASN A 57 11.79 -7.60 19.02
N GLN A 58 10.82 -7.47 18.12
CA GLN A 58 10.11 -6.22 17.85
C GLN A 58 8.61 -6.48 17.70
N SER A 59 7.81 -5.74 18.45
CA SER A 59 6.35 -5.78 18.35
C SER A 59 5.83 -4.93 17.19
N VAL A 60 4.60 -5.20 16.73
CA VAL A 60 3.91 -4.41 15.70
C VAL A 60 3.74 -2.93 16.11
N ILE A 61 3.65 -2.64 17.42
CA ILE A 61 3.58 -1.27 17.94
C ILE A 61 4.94 -0.56 17.78
N GLN A 62 6.04 -1.24 18.08
CA GLN A 62 7.39 -0.71 17.90
C GLN A 62 7.71 -0.44 16.43
N LYS A 63 7.24 -1.28 15.50
CA LYS A 63 7.38 -1.07 14.06
C LYS A 63 6.68 0.20 13.60
N ALA A 64 5.42 0.40 14.00
CA ALA A 64 4.67 1.61 13.69
C ALA A 64 5.29 2.87 14.34
N GLN A 65 5.79 2.75 15.58
CA GLN A 65 6.46 3.85 16.27
C GLN A 65 7.76 4.25 15.58
N LEU A 66 8.57 3.29 15.14
CA LEU A 66 9.80 3.55 14.38
C LEU A 66 9.48 4.38 13.13
N ALA A 67 8.48 3.97 12.34
CA ALA A 67 8.07 4.72 11.16
C ALA A 67 7.59 6.15 11.50
N ASN A 68 6.87 6.30 12.60
CA ASN A 68 6.41 7.63 13.05
C ASN A 68 7.56 8.53 13.54
N ASP A 69 8.61 7.96 14.13
CA ASP A 69 9.76 8.68 14.69
C ASP A 69 10.77 9.08 13.61
N THR A 70 10.74 8.43 12.46
CA THR A 70 11.59 8.74 11.30
C THR A 70 10.99 9.81 10.38
N ASP A 71 9.78 10.31 10.70
CA ASP A 71 9.02 11.24 9.83
C ASP A 71 8.91 10.71 8.39
N ALA A 72 8.61 9.42 8.25
CA ALA A 72 8.45 8.80 6.94
C ALA A 72 7.22 9.32 6.20
N ASP A 73 7.33 9.42 4.87
CA ASP A 73 6.23 9.82 3.98
C ASP A 73 5.33 8.62 3.61
N LEU A 74 5.87 7.39 3.70
CA LEU A 74 5.18 6.16 3.32
C LEU A 74 5.66 4.98 4.17
N PHE A 75 4.74 4.08 4.49
CA PHE A 75 5.02 2.81 5.18
C PHE A 75 4.51 1.62 4.36
N ILE A 76 5.40 0.69 4.02
CA ILE A 76 5.08 -0.54 3.27
C ILE A 76 5.46 -1.75 4.10
N SER A 77 4.47 -2.54 4.50
CA SER A 77 4.65 -3.79 5.25
C SER A 77 4.55 -5.00 4.31
N ILE A 78 5.54 -5.86 4.31
CA ILE A 78 5.62 -7.06 3.46
C ILE A 78 5.26 -8.28 4.28
N HIS A 79 4.29 -9.05 3.82
CA HIS A 79 3.76 -10.25 4.46
C HIS A 79 3.57 -11.40 3.46
N ARG A 80 3.28 -12.58 3.96
CA ARG A 80 2.81 -13.76 3.23
C ARG A 80 1.55 -14.30 3.90
N ASN A 81 0.50 -14.48 3.12
CA ASN A 81 -0.76 -15.00 3.63
C ASN A 81 -0.68 -16.52 3.94
N MET A 82 -1.67 -17.04 4.66
CA MET A 82 -1.86 -18.46 4.91
C MET A 82 -3.34 -18.80 4.92
N SER A 83 -3.72 -19.89 4.25
CA SER A 83 -5.09 -20.40 4.22
C SER A 83 -5.46 -21.13 5.51
N GLU A 84 -6.75 -21.10 5.90
CA GLU A 84 -7.27 -21.95 7.00
C GLU A 84 -7.15 -23.43 6.64
N VAL A 85 -7.41 -23.78 5.38
CA VAL A 85 -7.17 -25.11 4.82
C VAL A 85 -5.99 -25.00 3.86
N PRO A 86 -4.87 -25.68 4.15
CA PRO A 86 -3.65 -25.55 3.36
C PRO A 86 -3.88 -25.73 1.85
N GLY A 87 -3.39 -24.75 1.07
CA GLY A 87 -3.46 -24.74 -0.38
C GLY A 87 -4.82 -24.34 -0.98
N SER A 88 -5.83 -23.99 -0.13
CA SER A 88 -7.17 -23.62 -0.64
C SER A 88 -7.23 -22.24 -1.28
N TYR A 89 -6.28 -21.36 -0.98
CA TYR A 89 -6.18 -20.03 -1.55
C TYR A 89 -4.80 -19.79 -2.17
N HIS A 90 -4.73 -18.83 -3.09
CA HIS A 90 -3.49 -18.40 -3.73
C HIS A 90 -3.63 -16.95 -4.25
N GLY A 91 -2.51 -16.27 -4.46
CA GLY A 91 -2.45 -14.94 -5.04
C GLY A 91 -2.08 -13.84 -4.06
N VAL A 92 -2.14 -12.60 -4.51
CA VAL A 92 -1.73 -11.41 -3.76
C VAL A 92 -2.92 -10.60 -3.31
N GLN A 93 -2.79 -9.95 -2.16
CA GLN A 93 -3.78 -9.05 -1.58
C GLN A 93 -3.07 -7.89 -0.91
N SER A 94 -3.54 -6.67 -1.10
CA SER A 94 -3.05 -5.53 -0.33
C SER A 94 -4.09 -5.06 0.68
N LEU A 95 -3.62 -4.72 1.87
CA LEU A 95 -4.44 -4.28 2.99
C LEU A 95 -4.12 -2.83 3.32
N VAL A 96 -5.16 -2.02 3.50
CA VAL A 96 -5.06 -0.59 3.83
C VAL A 96 -5.96 -0.25 5.01
N TYR A 97 -5.74 0.91 5.65
CA TYR A 97 -6.61 1.33 6.75
C TYR A 97 -8.06 1.57 6.28
N ASP A 98 -8.21 2.27 5.16
CA ASP A 98 -9.49 2.54 4.49
C ASP A 98 -9.29 2.62 2.97
N LEU A 99 -10.35 2.48 2.20
CA LEU A 99 -10.31 2.42 0.73
C LEU A 99 -10.41 3.83 0.11
N ASN A 100 -9.45 4.70 0.43
CA ASN A 100 -9.40 6.04 -0.17
C ASN A 100 -7.97 6.58 -0.30
N GLY A 101 -7.83 7.62 -1.13
CA GLY A 101 -6.60 8.39 -1.30
C GLY A 101 -5.44 7.62 -1.94
N PRO A 102 -4.22 8.20 -1.93
CA PRO A 102 -3.06 7.67 -2.65
C PRO A 102 -2.67 6.25 -2.28
N LYS A 103 -2.87 5.83 -1.01
CA LYS A 103 -2.57 4.47 -0.56
C LYS A 103 -3.41 3.40 -1.27
N LEU A 104 -4.67 3.72 -1.62
CA LEU A 104 -5.51 2.80 -2.38
C LEU A 104 -4.97 2.63 -3.80
N THR A 105 -4.72 3.75 -4.50
CA THR A 105 -4.16 3.73 -5.86
C THR A 105 -2.83 2.96 -5.91
N MET A 106 -1.95 3.19 -4.93
CA MET A 106 -0.67 2.49 -4.81
C MET A 106 -0.86 0.99 -4.55
N ALA A 107 -1.76 0.60 -3.65
CA ALA A 107 -2.06 -0.79 -3.36
C ALA A 107 -2.62 -1.54 -4.58
N GLU A 108 -3.49 -0.88 -5.37
CA GLU A 108 -4.02 -1.41 -6.61
C GLU A 108 -2.91 -1.56 -7.68
N ALA A 109 -2.01 -0.57 -7.80
CA ALA A 109 -0.86 -0.63 -8.71
C ALA A 109 0.09 -1.77 -8.35
N ILE A 110 0.43 -1.92 -7.06
CA ILE A 110 1.27 -3.03 -6.57
C ILE A 110 0.63 -4.39 -6.92
N ASN A 111 -0.66 -4.57 -6.59
CA ASN A 111 -1.36 -5.83 -6.89
C ASN A 111 -1.38 -6.13 -8.39
N LYS A 112 -1.63 -5.13 -9.24
CA LYS A 112 -1.64 -5.26 -10.70
C LYS A 112 -0.26 -5.63 -11.24
N ASN A 113 0.80 -5.04 -10.72
CA ASN A 113 2.16 -5.37 -11.13
C ASN A 113 2.53 -6.81 -10.71
N LEU A 114 2.14 -7.23 -9.50
CA LEU A 114 2.33 -8.60 -9.03
C LEU A 114 1.50 -9.62 -9.85
N GLU A 115 0.32 -9.24 -10.35
CA GLU A 115 -0.43 -10.05 -11.32
C GLU A 115 0.37 -10.25 -12.61
N GLY A 116 1.07 -9.21 -13.09
CA GLY A 116 2.00 -9.29 -14.22
C GLY A 116 3.17 -10.26 -13.99
N VAL A 117 3.58 -10.48 -12.74
CA VAL A 117 4.57 -11.49 -12.35
C VAL A 117 3.98 -12.91 -12.40
N GLY A 118 2.68 -13.09 -12.33
CA GLY A 118 1.98 -14.36 -12.42
C GLY A 118 1.13 -14.73 -11.20
N PHE A 119 1.06 -13.88 -10.19
CA PHE A 119 0.14 -14.07 -9.08
C PHE A 119 -1.31 -13.79 -9.49
N ARG A 120 -2.26 -14.46 -8.87
CA ARG A 120 -3.66 -14.03 -8.93
C ARG A 120 -3.82 -12.76 -8.10
N ASN A 121 -4.38 -11.71 -8.68
CA ASN A 121 -4.80 -10.53 -7.93
C ASN A 121 -6.14 -10.81 -7.24
N ILE A 122 -6.16 -10.80 -5.91
CA ILE A 122 -7.36 -11.08 -5.12
C ILE A 122 -8.17 -9.78 -4.99
N ASN A 123 -7.63 -8.79 -4.26
CA ASN A 123 -8.24 -7.47 -4.07
C ASN A 123 -7.32 -6.53 -3.27
N VAL A 124 -7.79 -5.30 -3.06
CA VAL A 124 -7.37 -4.42 -1.97
C VAL A 124 -8.49 -4.38 -0.94
N GLU A 125 -8.17 -4.55 0.36
CA GLU A 125 -9.15 -4.64 1.42
C GLU A 125 -8.85 -3.66 2.57
N ALA A 126 -9.90 -3.06 3.15
CA ALA A 126 -9.77 -2.23 4.34
C ALA A 126 -9.65 -3.10 5.60
N ARG A 127 -8.56 -2.91 6.36
CA ARG A 127 -8.25 -3.61 7.61
C ARG A 127 -7.88 -2.63 8.74
N PRO A 128 -8.82 -1.81 9.21
CA PRO A 128 -8.55 -0.77 10.21
C PRO A 128 -8.09 -1.32 11.57
N ASN A 129 -8.26 -2.61 11.80
CA ASN A 129 -7.85 -3.26 13.04
C ASN A 129 -6.36 -3.63 13.09
N LEU A 130 -5.66 -3.66 11.94
CA LEU A 130 -4.24 -3.97 11.90
C LEU A 130 -3.43 -2.82 12.52
N ALA A 131 -2.61 -3.16 13.51
CA ALA A 131 -1.90 -2.17 14.31
C ALA A 131 -0.95 -1.30 13.47
N VAL A 132 -0.24 -1.89 12.51
CA VAL A 132 0.70 -1.17 11.63
C VAL A 132 -0.02 -0.21 10.69
N LEU A 133 -1.26 -0.50 10.26
CA LEU A 133 -2.05 0.40 9.43
C LEU A 133 -2.74 1.51 10.23
N ARG A 134 -3.14 1.22 11.48
CA ARG A 134 -3.86 2.16 12.34
C ARG A 134 -2.97 3.13 13.08
N ARG A 135 -1.74 2.73 13.43
CA ARG A 135 -0.84 3.50 14.31
C ARG A 135 0.21 4.28 13.56
N THR A 136 0.43 4.01 12.30
CA THR A 136 1.27 4.84 11.42
C THR A 136 0.54 6.15 11.09
N LYS A 137 1.28 7.26 11.05
CA LYS A 137 0.74 8.61 10.78
C LYS A 137 0.70 8.91 9.29
N MET A 138 1.55 8.27 8.51
CA MET A 138 1.66 8.38 7.05
C MET A 138 0.78 7.35 6.35
N PRO A 139 0.54 7.46 5.04
CA PRO A 139 -0.06 6.40 4.23
C PRO A 139 0.66 5.07 4.45
N ALA A 140 -0.11 4.02 4.72
CA ALA A 140 0.41 2.69 5.04
C ALA A 140 -0.30 1.61 4.22
N ILE A 141 0.47 0.67 3.69
CA ILE A 141 0.00 -0.48 2.93
C ILE A 141 0.67 -1.73 3.49
N LEU A 142 -0.10 -2.80 3.68
CA LEU A 142 0.40 -4.14 3.95
C LEU A 142 0.14 -5.00 2.72
N VAL A 143 1.19 -5.60 2.18
CA VAL A 143 1.12 -6.44 0.97
C VAL A 143 1.32 -7.90 1.37
N GLU A 144 0.28 -8.71 1.15
CA GLU A 144 0.30 -10.17 1.28
C GLU A 144 0.77 -10.77 -0.06
N VAL A 145 2.04 -11.15 -0.15
CA VAL A 145 2.68 -11.59 -1.38
C VAL A 145 2.59 -13.11 -1.52
N GLY A 146 1.41 -13.57 -1.91
CA GLY A 146 1.10 -14.99 -2.07
C GLY A 146 0.89 -15.73 -0.75
N PHE A 147 0.39 -16.96 -0.84
CA PHE A 147 0.11 -17.83 0.29
C PHE A 147 1.28 -18.77 0.55
N ILE A 148 1.80 -18.78 1.79
CA ILE A 148 2.95 -19.60 2.18
C ILE A 148 2.68 -21.11 2.14
N ASP A 149 1.40 -21.48 2.21
CA ASP A 149 0.91 -22.86 2.13
C ASP A 149 0.49 -23.28 0.70
N ASN A 150 0.66 -22.41 -0.31
CA ASN A 150 0.36 -22.70 -1.70
C ASN A 150 1.64 -22.97 -2.51
N ALA A 151 1.67 -24.09 -3.25
CA ALA A 151 2.85 -24.51 -3.98
C ALA A 151 3.20 -23.62 -5.18
N GLU A 152 2.18 -23.10 -5.88
CA GLU A 152 2.37 -22.21 -7.03
C GLU A 152 2.88 -20.84 -6.61
N ASP A 153 2.29 -20.26 -5.56
CA ASP A 153 2.75 -18.99 -4.99
C ASP A 153 4.19 -19.11 -4.45
N ASN A 154 4.52 -20.23 -3.80
CA ASN A 154 5.88 -20.49 -3.33
C ASN A 154 6.86 -20.63 -4.49
N LYS A 155 6.47 -21.31 -5.57
CA LYS A 155 7.30 -21.44 -6.78
C LYS A 155 7.59 -20.05 -7.38
N LEU A 156 6.59 -19.20 -7.53
CA LEU A 156 6.78 -17.82 -7.99
C LEU A 156 7.72 -17.06 -7.07
N PHE A 157 7.48 -17.11 -5.77
CA PHE A 157 8.29 -16.42 -4.77
C PHE A 157 9.76 -16.86 -4.81
N ASP A 158 10.05 -18.15 -5.00
CA ASP A 158 11.40 -18.70 -4.99
C ASP A 158 12.15 -18.45 -6.30
N THR A 159 11.45 -18.46 -7.43
CA THR A 159 12.07 -18.37 -8.75
C THR A 159 12.06 -16.97 -9.36
N ARG A 160 11.20 -16.06 -8.86
CA ARG A 160 11.00 -14.72 -9.42
C ARG A 160 11.08 -13.62 -8.36
N LEU A 161 11.88 -13.79 -7.30
CA LEU A 161 11.96 -12.84 -6.19
C LEU A 161 12.30 -11.41 -6.66
N ASP A 162 13.25 -11.28 -7.56
CA ASP A 162 13.69 -9.97 -8.08
C ASP A 162 12.58 -9.29 -8.89
N GLU A 163 11.81 -10.05 -9.66
CA GLU A 163 10.66 -9.53 -10.41
C GLU A 163 9.51 -9.13 -9.48
N ILE A 164 9.30 -9.88 -8.40
CA ILE A 164 8.34 -9.54 -7.34
C ILE A 164 8.75 -8.24 -6.65
N ALA A 165 10.03 -8.12 -6.28
CA ALA A 165 10.56 -6.91 -5.66
C ALA A 165 10.44 -5.70 -6.58
N GLN A 166 10.75 -5.86 -7.87
CA GLN A 166 10.62 -4.81 -8.87
C GLN A 166 9.15 -4.41 -9.05
N ALA A 167 8.22 -5.36 -9.14
CA ALA A 167 6.80 -5.09 -9.29
C ALA A 167 6.21 -4.25 -8.13
N ILE A 168 6.64 -4.54 -6.90
CA ILE A 168 6.25 -3.76 -5.72
C ILE A 168 6.86 -2.35 -5.80
N ALA A 169 8.16 -2.25 -6.08
CA ALA A 169 8.84 -0.96 -6.19
C ALA A 169 8.25 -0.08 -7.30
N ASP A 170 7.94 -0.65 -8.47
CA ASP A 170 7.32 0.07 -9.58
C ASP A 170 5.94 0.62 -9.20
N GLY A 171 5.10 -0.17 -8.54
CA GLY A 171 3.79 0.29 -8.07
C GLY A 171 3.88 1.46 -7.09
N ILE A 172 4.91 1.48 -6.24
CA ILE A 172 5.22 2.60 -5.33
C ILE A 172 5.68 3.81 -6.14
N MET A 173 6.70 3.65 -6.98
CA MET A 173 7.33 4.75 -7.72
C MET A 173 6.37 5.42 -8.71
N ASP A 174 5.61 4.65 -9.47
CA ASP A 174 4.63 5.16 -10.43
C ASP A 174 3.56 6.01 -9.73
N THR A 175 3.08 5.54 -8.57
CA THR A 175 2.08 6.28 -7.80
C THR A 175 2.65 7.57 -7.21
N LEU A 176 3.85 7.53 -6.64
CA LEU A 176 4.51 8.73 -6.09
C LEU A 176 4.79 9.76 -7.19
N THR A 177 5.28 9.33 -8.35
CA THR A 177 5.51 10.20 -9.51
C THR A 177 4.22 10.85 -10.00
N SER A 178 3.11 10.11 -10.02
CA SER A 178 1.80 10.65 -10.41
C SER A 178 1.32 11.72 -9.43
N ILE A 179 1.49 11.51 -8.12
CA ILE A 179 1.14 12.49 -7.08
C ILE A 179 2.00 13.76 -7.19
N GLU A 180 3.31 13.62 -7.43
CA GLU A 180 4.23 14.76 -7.61
C GLU A 180 3.87 15.58 -8.85
N ASN A 181 3.50 14.92 -9.95
CA ASN A 181 3.05 15.57 -11.16
C ASN A 181 1.73 16.33 -10.95
N GLU A 182 0.76 15.74 -10.24
CA GLU A 182 -0.48 16.41 -9.87
C GLU A 182 -0.25 17.59 -8.92
N ALA A 183 0.71 17.51 -8.01
CA ALA A 183 1.08 18.58 -7.09
C ALA A 183 1.87 19.71 -7.79
N SER A 184 2.68 19.40 -8.80
CA SER A 184 3.44 20.38 -9.60
C SER A 184 2.59 21.08 -10.66
N ASP A 185 1.53 20.46 -11.13
CA ASP A 185 0.53 21.03 -12.02
C ASP A 185 -0.48 21.95 -11.32
N GLY A 186 -0.25 22.31 -10.05
CA GLY A 186 -1.06 23.25 -9.26
C GLY A 186 -1.09 24.70 -9.77
N GLN A 187 -0.63 24.98 -10.98
CA GLN A 187 -1.05 26.10 -11.81
C GLN A 187 -2.08 25.58 -12.82
N PRO A 188 -3.22 26.26 -13.03
CA PRO A 188 -4.20 25.80 -13.98
C PRO A 188 -3.63 25.93 -15.41
N ALA A 189 -2.90 24.91 -15.84
CA ALA A 189 -2.67 24.70 -17.25
C ALA A 189 -4.02 24.32 -17.86
N ALA A 190 -4.47 25.09 -18.84
CA ALA A 190 -5.65 24.79 -19.62
C ALA A 190 -5.57 23.34 -20.10
N GLU A 191 -6.43 22.48 -19.53
CA GLU A 191 -6.58 21.09 -19.95
C GLU A 191 -6.75 21.04 -21.46
N LYS A 192 -5.83 20.35 -22.15
CA LYS A 192 -6.15 19.88 -23.50
C LYS A 192 -7.34 18.94 -23.36
N PRO A 193 -8.44 19.14 -24.08
CA PRO A 193 -9.63 18.33 -23.92
C PRO A 193 -9.28 16.88 -24.25
N VAL A 194 -9.29 16.01 -23.24
CA VAL A 194 -9.40 14.57 -23.45
C VAL A 194 -10.80 14.36 -23.97
N ASP A 195 -10.94 13.82 -25.17
CA ASP A 195 -12.20 13.63 -25.88
C ASP A 195 -13.08 12.54 -25.23
N ARG A 196 -13.32 12.73 -23.92
CA ARG A 196 -14.23 11.89 -23.11
C ARG A 196 -15.24 12.80 -22.40
N PRO A 197 -16.54 12.60 -22.57
CA PRO A 197 -17.55 13.40 -21.89
C PRO A 197 -17.44 13.23 -20.38
N LEU A 198 -17.19 14.32 -19.67
CA LEU A 198 -17.24 14.38 -18.21
C LEU A 198 -18.69 14.59 -17.77
N TYR A 199 -19.25 13.62 -17.06
CA TYR A 199 -20.60 13.73 -16.50
C TYR A 199 -20.51 14.19 -15.04
N ARG A 200 -21.22 15.29 -14.71
CA ARG A 200 -21.33 15.80 -13.34
C ARG A 200 -22.73 15.56 -12.82
N VAL A 201 -22.82 15.05 -11.59
CA VAL A 201 -24.08 14.95 -10.86
C VAL A 201 -24.11 16.08 -9.83
N GLN A 202 -25.03 17.02 -9.99
CA GLN A 202 -25.25 18.09 -9.04
C GLN A 202 -26.30 17.66 -8.02
N VAL A 203 -25.92 17.66 -6.73
CA VAL A 203 -26.78 17.18 -5.62
C VAL A 203 -27.46 18.30 -4.84
N GLY A 204 -27.14 19.59 -5.13
CA GLY A 204 -27.80 20.76 -4.52
C GLY A 204 -27.30 22.06 -5.13
N ALA A 205 -28.10 23.11 -4.97
CA ALA A 205 -27.74 24.50 -5.27
C ALA A 205 -28.29 25.40 -4.17
N PHE A 206 -27.45 26.23 -3.57
CA PHE A 206 -27.77 27.04 -2.40
C PHE A 206 -27.29 28.48 -2.58
N TYR A 207 -28.13 29.43 -2.16
CA TYR A 207 -27.73 30.84 -2.06
C TYR A 207 -26.92 31.13 -0.79
N ASN A 208 -27.03 30.27 0.23
CA ASN A 208 -26.29 30.38 1.47
C ASN A 208 -25.13 29.35 1.47
N LEU A 209 -23.90 29.84 1.59
CA LEU A 209 -22.70 29.01 1.59
C LEU A 209 -22.72 27.98 2.73
N GLN A 210 -23.25 28.33 3.91
CA GLN A 210 -23.28 27.41 5.05
C GLN A 210 -24.13 26.16 4.74
N ASN A 211 -25.26 26.32 4.06
CA ASN A 211 -26.11 25.20 3.67
C ASN A 211 -25.42 24.27 2.66
N ALA A 212 -24.57 24.83 1.78
CA ALA A 212 -23.76 24.03 0.86
C ALA A 212 -22.68 23.24 1.61
N ILE A 213 -22.03 23.87 2.59
CA ILE A 213 -21.03 23.23 3.45
C ILE A 213 -21.65 22.10 4.28
N ASP A 214 -22.82 22.32 4.85
CA ASP A 214 -23.51 21.32 5.68
C ASP A 214 -23.86 20.07 4.85
N LEU A 215 -24.39 20.24 3.63
CA LEU A 215 -24.65 19.13 2.72
C LEU A 215 -23.37 18.44 2.26
N GLU A 216 -22.32 19.20 1.96
CA GLU A 216 -21.02 18.62 1.59
C GLU A 216 -20.46 17.71 2.70
N GLN A 217 -20.53 18.19 3.95
CA GLN A 217 -20.06 17.39 5.10
C GLN A 217 -20.90 16.14 5.33
N GLU A 218 -22.22 16.20 5.10
CA GLU A 218 -23.10 15.04 5.19
C GLU A 218 -22.76 14.01 4.12
N LEU A 219 -22.57 14.42 2.88
CA LEU A 219 -22.19 13.56 1.77
C LEU A 219 -20.81 12.92 1.98
N LYS A 220 -19.84 13.68 2.50
CA LYS A 220 -18.52 13.15 2.87
C LYS A 220 -18.60 12.08 3.96
N ARG A 221 -19.49 12.27 4.97
CA ARG A 221 -19.74 11.23 5.99
C ARG A 221 -20.37 9.96 5.43
N MET A 222 -21.12 10.07 4.32
CA MET A 222 -21.68 8.93 3.59
C MET A 222 -20.69 8.30 2.59
N GLY A 223 -19.43 8.79 2.52
CA GLY A 223 -18.38 8.23 1.68
C GLY A 223 -18.32 8.82 0.26
N TYR A 224 -19.05 9.89 -0.04
CA TYR A 224 -18.96 10.54 -1.34
C TYR A 224 -17.86 11.59 -1.38
N ASN A 225 -17.10 11.60 -2.47
CA ASN A 225 -16.12 12.66 -2.73
C ASN A 225 -16.83 13.87 -3.35
N THR A 226 -16.88 14.98 -2.63
CA THR A 226 -17.66 16.17 -3.00
C THR A 226 -16.85 17.45 -2.88
N TRP A 227 -17.19 18.45 -3.69
CA TRP A 227 -16.67 19.81 -3.60
C TRP A 227 -17.74 20.84 -3.96
N ILE A 228 -17.63 22.03 -3.40
CA ILE A 228 -18.51 23.16 -3.67
C ILE A 228 -17.92 23.95 -4.84
N VAL A 229 -18.76 24.25 -5.85
CA VAL A 229 -18.43 25.16 -6.94
C VAL A 229 -19.35 26.39 -6.86
N THR A 230 -18.79 27.57 -7.07
CA THR A 230 -19.57 28.80 -7.26
C THR A 230 -19.95 28.94 -8.74
N ALA A 231 -21.23 29.19 -9.02
CA ALA A 231 -21.75 29.44 -10.37
C ALA A 231 -21.51 30.90 -10.79
#